data_492aa4c941e08c6fc3385675bb860e10
#
_entry.id   492aa4c941e08c6fc3385675bb860e10
#
_cell.length_a   1.000
_cell.length_b   1.000
_cell.length_c   1.000
_cell.angle_alpha   90.00
_cell.angle_beta   90.00
_cell.angle_gamma   90.00
#
_symmetry.space_group_name_H-M   'P 1'
#
loop_
_entity.id
_entity.type
_entity.pdbx_description
1 polymer ?
#
loop_
_entity_poly.entity_id
_entity_poly.type
_entity_poly.pdbx_seq_one_letter_code
_entity_poly.pdbx_strand_id
1 'polypeptide(L)'
;MHVFIIGAPASGKMTIGQELSKLTGATLFFNHQPIDFALEIYQDFTEEMWEFVRSVTFSFLGTSARHHRSVILTGVTDFSNQYHLMYLKDIQDLLNEYHQEILFVELETSLEERLRRNRTENRLKYKPLKRNFEVSEREILETDKTDQLNSQKQPSGLHHYLKINNTNLSAEEVAKQIQEKMKTIEKGQTHV
;
A
#
# COMPACT_ATOMS: atom_id res chain seq x y z
N MET A 1 -1.03 -15.87 1.05
CA MET A 1 -0.63 -14.81 0.08
C MET A 1 -0.52 -13.46 0.76
N HIS A 2 0.49 -12.64 0.41
CA HIS A 2 0.62 -11.24 0.85
C HIS A 2 -0.11 -10.31 -0.10
N VAL A 3 -0.40 -9.08 0.35
CA VAL A 3 -1.02 -8.03 -0.48
C VAL A 3 -0.27 -6.72 -0.27
N PHE A 4 0.00 -5.97 -1.34
CA PHE A 4 0.48 -4.60 -1.26
C PHE A 4 -0.51 -3.66 -1.93
N ILE A 5 -1.21 -2.85 -1.13
CA ILE A 5 -2.17 -1.87 -1.61
C ILE A 5 -1.45 -0.55 -1.92
N ILE A 6 -1.37 -0.22 -3.19
CA ILE A 6 -0.74 0.98 -3.74
C ILE A 6 -1.83 2.00 -4.09
N GLY A 7 -1.56 3.27 -3.92
CA GLY A 7 -2.46 4.32 -4.40
C GLY A 7 -2.09 5.69 -3.87
N ALA A 8 -2.66 6.71 -4.46
CA ALA A 8 -2.45 8.10 -4.11
C ALA A 8 -2.76 8.41 -2.64
N PRO A 9 -2.26 9.53 -2.09
CA PRO A 9 -2.72 10.02 -0.79
C PRO A 9 -4.25 10.13 -0.74
N ALA A 10 -4.87 9.69 0.36
CA ALA A 10 -6.32 9.65 0.60
C ALA A 10 -7.15 8.72 -0.32
N SER A 11 -6.53 7.79 -1.05
CA SER A 11 -7.25 6.79 -1.88
C SER A 11 -8.00 5.71 -1.09
N GLY A 12 -7.86 5.65 0.24
CA GLY A 12 -8.56 4.67 1.08
C GLY A 12 -7.77 3.40 1.42
N LYS A 13 -6.48 3.33 1.07
CA LYS A 13 -5.62 2.15 1.30
C LYS A 13 -5.74 1.52 2.69
N MET A 14 -5.69 2.36 3.73
CA MET A 14 -5.72 1.86 5.10
C MET A 14 -7.10 1.27 5.45
N THR A 15 -8.20 1.95 5.10
CA THR A 15 -9.56 1.46 5.36
C THR A 15 -9.84 0.16 4.61
N ILE A 16 -9.43 0.08 3.33
CA ILE A 16 -9.50 -1.14 2.54
C ILE A 16 -8.64 -2.25 3.16
N GLY A 17 -7.41 -1.92 3.60
CA GLY A 17 -6.55 -2.87 4.30
C GLY A 17 -7.15 -3.40 5.60
N GLN A 18 -7.86 -2.55 6.36
CA GLN A 18 -8.60 -2.96 7.56
C GLN A 18 -9.73 -3.95 7.24
N GLU A 19 -10.54 -3.66 6.20
CA GLU A 19 -11.59 -4.57 5.77
C GLU A 19 -11.02 -5.90 5.21
N LEU A 20 -9.95 -5.83 4.42
CA LEU A 20 -9.28 -7.02 3.93
C LEU A 20 -8.67 -7.87 5.06
N SER A 21 -8.09 -7.23 6.07
CA SER A 21 -7.58 -7.90 7.27
C SER A 21 -8.68 -8.67 8.01
N LYS A 22 -9.87 -8.09 8.16
CA LYS A 22 -11.05 -8.77 8.75
C LYS A 22 -11.47 -10.00 7.93
N LEU A 23 -11.42 -9.90 6.60
CA LEU A 23 -11.83 -10.98 5.70
C LEU A 23 -10.82 -12.13 5.61
N THR A 24 -9.52 -11.84 5.79
CA THR A 24 -8.43 -12.80 5.51
C THR A 24 -7.66 -13.23 6.74
N GLY A 25 -7.74 -12.49 7.84
CA GLY A 25 -6.89 -12.66 9.02
C GLY A 25 -5.45 -12.17 8.82
N ALA A 26 -5.10 -11.62 7.65
CA ALA A 26 -3.76 -11.09 7.38
C ALA A 26 -3.46 -9.85 8.24
N THR A 27 -2.22 -9.71 8.67
CA THR A 27 -1.77 -8.56 9.47
C THR A 27 -1.66 -7.32 8.61
N LEU A 28 -2.36 -6.25 8.96
CA LEU A 28 -2.20 -4.96 8.30
C LEU A 28 -0.99 -4.22 8.86
N PHE A 29 -0.03 -3.94 7.97
CA PHE A 29 1.14 -3.10 8.24
C PHE A 29 1.13 -1.92 7.27
N PHE A 30 0.61 -0.79 7.73
CA PHE A 30 0.49 0.40 6.88
C PHE A 30 1.72 1.30 6.99
N ASN A 31 2.08 1.97 5.89
CA ASN A 31 3.33 2.69 5.71
C ASN A 31 3.64 3.77 6.76
N HIS A 32 2.62 4.32 7.43
CA HIS A 32 2.86 5.31 8.49
C HIS A 32 3.46 4.70 9.76
N GLN A 33 3.28 3.40 10.04
CA GLN A 33 3.84 2.79 11.24
C GLN A 33 5.36 2.91 11.31
N PRO A 34 6.14 2.45 10.31
CA PRO A 34 7.58 2.63 10.34
C PRO A 34 8.00 4.10 10.11
N ILE A 35 7.22 4.90 9.36
CA ILE A 35 7.52 6.32 9.13
C ILE A 35 7.36 7.13 10.42
N ASP A 36 6.24 6.98 11.13
CA ASP A 36 5.98 7.73 12.36
C ASP A 36 7.02 7.34 13.43
N PHE A 37 7.36 6.05 13.54
CA PHE A 37 8.43 5.58 14.43
C PHE A 37 9.80 6.16 14.03
N ALA A 38 10.14 6.20 12.76
CA ALA A 38 11.39 6.77 12.29
C ALA A 38 11.47 8.27 12.56
N LEU A 39 10.37 9.01 12.39
CA LEU A 39 10.31 10.45 12.65
C LEU A 39 10.49 10.82 14.14
N GLU A 40 10.13 9.94 15.07
CA GLU A 40 10.44 10.13 16.50
C GLU A 40 11.95 10.11 16.76
N ILE A 41 12.74 9.42 15.93
CA ILE A 41 14.19 9.27 16.05
C ILE A 41 14.93 10.35 15.25
N TYR A 42 14.62 10.46 13.96
CA TYR A 42 15.36 11.31 13.01
C TYR A 42 14.83 12.74 12.91
N GLN A 43 13.59 12.99 13.33
CA GLN A 43 12.93 14.30 13.39
C GLN A 43 12.78 15.04 12.04
N ASP A 44 13.24 14.43 10.94
CA ASP A 44 13.14 14.96 9.57
C ASP A 44 13.12 13.85 8.53
N PHE A 45 12.71 14.20 7.30
CA PHE A 45 12.64 13.27 6.13
C PHE A 45 14.01 13.21 5.42
N THR A 46 14.99 12.60 6.08
CA THR A 46 16.34 12.40 5.53
C THR A 46 16.47 11.08 4.79
N GLU A 47 17.51 10.93 3.96
CA GLU A 47 17.85 9.67 3.30
C GLU A 47 18.02 8.54 4.32
N GLU A 48 18.76 8.79 5.39
CA GLU A 48 18.99 7.85 6.50
C GLU A 48 17.66 7.39 7.14
N MET A 49 16.70 8.31 7.34
CA MET A 49 15.37 7.98 7.84
C MET A 49 14.65 7.01 6.87
N TRP A 50 14.73 7.24 5.56
CA TRP A 50 14.10 6.36 4.57
C TRP A 50 14.77 4.99 4.48
N GLU A 51 16.10 4.92 4.62
CA GLU A 51 16.83 3.65 4.73
C GLU A 51 16.37 2.85 5.96
N PHE A 52 16.19 3.51 7.08
CA PHE A 52 15.67 2.89 8.30
C PHE A 52 14.24 2.37 8.10
N VAL A 53 13.32 3.17 7.54
CA VAL A 53 11.94 2.77 7.22
C VAL A 53 11.92 1.54 6.32
N ARG A 54 12.79 1.52 5.29
CA ARG A 54 12.96 0.38 4.40
C ARG A 54 13.42 -0.86 5.19
N SER A 55 14.45 -0.73 5.99
CA SER A 55 15.01 -1.85 6.79
C SER A 55 13.98 -2.45 7.73
N VAL A 56 13.21 -1.63 8.44
CA VAL A 56 12.11 -2.08 9.31
C VAL A 56 11.05 -2.83 8.53
N THR A 57 10.64 -2.29 7.38
CA THR A 57 9.60 -2.92 6.51
C THR A 57 10.07 -4.29 6.01
N PHE A 58 11.28 -4.39 5.50
CA PHE A 58 11.85 -5.64 4.96
C PHE A 58 12.08 -6.67 6.07
N SER A 59 12.59 -6.26 7.23
CA SER A 59 12.76 -7.13 8.40
C SER A 59 11.42 -7.69 8.88
N PHE A 60 10.40 -6.86 8.98
CA PHE A 60 9.05 -7.30 9.36
C PHE A 60 8.47 -8.27 8.33
N LEU A 61 8.57 -7.95 7.03
CA LEU A 61 8.02 -8.78 5.97
C LEU A 61 8.74 -10.14 5.88
N GLY A 62 10.08 -10.16 5.92
CA GLY A 62 10.87 -11.39 5.89
C GLY A 62 10.62 -12.27 7.12
N THR A 63 10.46 -11.66 8.31
CA THR A 63 10.09 -12.42 9.52
C THR A 63 8.68 -13.00 9.38
N SER A 64 7.73 -12.24 8.87
CA SER A 64 6.35 -12.70 8.64
C SER A 64 6.31 -13.85 7.63
N ALA A 65 7.07 -13.73 6.53
CA ALA A 65 7.17 -14.77 5.51
C ALA A 65 7.75 -16.07 6.07
N ARG A 66 8.84 -15.98 6.84
CA ARG A 66 9.45 -17.14 7.51
C ARG A 66 8.48 -17.92 8.40
N HIS A 67 7.54 -17.21 9.01
CA HIS A 67 6.51 -17.79 9.89
C HIS A 67 5.17 -18.02 9.18
N HIS A 68 5.12 -17.96 7.85
CA HIS A 68 3.92 -18.15 7.02
C HIS A 68 2.73 -17.26 7.44
N ARG A 69 3.03 -16.04 7.87
CA ARG A 69 2.01 -15.04 8.23
C ARG A 69 1.77 -14.10 7.07
N SER A 70 0.55 -14.08 6.55
CA SER A 70 0.16 -13.14 5.51
C SER A 70 0.13 -11.70 6.02
N VAL A 71 0.62 -10.78 5.21
CA VAL A 71 0.71 -9.34 5.51
C VAL A 71 0.02 -8.53 4.41
N ILE A 72 -0.68 -7.49 4.83
CA ILE A 72 -1.20 -6.44 3.97
C ILE A 72 -0.33 -5.20 4.17
N LEU A 73 0.43 -4.82 3.14
CA LEU A 73 1.20 -3.58 3.11
C LEU A 73 0.39 -2.48 2.46
N THR A 74 0.69 -1.22 2.79
CA THR A 74 0.17 -0.07 2.05
C THR A 74 1.30 0.89 1.66
N GLY A 75 1.19 1.54 0.51
CA GLY A 75 2.20 2.50 0.05
C GLY A 75 1.68 3.50 -0.97
N VAL A 76 2.48 4.53 -1.21
CA VAL A 76 2.35 5.43 -2.36
C VAL A 76 3.48 5.10 -3.32
N THR A 77 3.18 5.05 -4.61
CA THR A 77 4.16 4.80 -5.67
C THR A 77 4.01 5.88 -6.72
N ASP A 78 5.10 6.54 -7.03
CA ASP A 78 5.23 7.30 -8.27
C ASP A 78 5.70 6.34 -9.36
N PHE A 79 4.83 6.04 -10.31
CA PHE A 79 5.09 5.08 -11.40
C PHE A 79 6.06 5.61 -12.45
N SER A 80 6.43 6.90 -12.40
CA SER A 80 7.52 7.47 -13.21
C SER A 80 8.90 7.30 -12.55
N ASN A 81 8.94 6.99 -11.25
CA ASN A 81 10.16 6.88 -10.46
C ASN A 81 10.68 5.43 -10.43
N GLN A 82 11.85 5.20 -11.02
CA GLN A 82 12.45 3.87 -11.06
C GLN A 82 12.77 3.28 -9.69
N TYR A 83 13.14 4.09 -8.69
CA TYR A 83 13.40 3.62 -7.32
C TYR A 83 12.13 3.09 -6.67
N HIS A 84 10.97 3.71 -6.92
CA HIS A 84 9.69 3.21 -6.44
C HIS A 84 9.32 1.87 -7.10
N LEU A 85 9.55 1.73 -8.41
CA LEU A 85 9.30 0.48 -9.11
C LEU A 85 10.25 -0.64 -8.66
N MET A 86 11.53 -0.32 -8.43
CA MET A 86 12.49 -1.27 -7.85
C MET A 86 12.06 -1.72 -6.45
N TYR A 87 11.56 -0.80 -5.61
CA TYR A 87 11.08 -1.15 -4.28
C TYR A 87 9.95 -2.19 -4.31
N LEU A 88 9.00 -2.08 -5.25
CA LEU A 88 7.94 -3.09 -5.43
C LEU A 88 8.54 -4.45 -5.82
N LYS A 89 9.52 -4.43 -6.73
CA LYS A 89 10.21 -5.65 -7.17
C LYS A 89 11.00 -6.29 -6.03
N ASP A 90 11.74 -5.51 -5.25
CA ASP A 90 12.52 -6.01 -4.12
C ASP A 90 11.64 -6.67 -3.04
N ILE A 91 10.43 -6.14 -2.82
CA ILE A 91 9.44 -6.78 -1.94
C ILE A 91 9.00 -8.14 -2.50
N GLN A 92 8.73 -8.22 -3.80
CA GLN A 92 8.37 -9.48 -4.45
C GLN A 92 9.52 -10.49 -4.38
N ASP A 93 10.74 -10.05 -4.69
CA ASP A 93 11.93 -10.90 -4.68
C ASP A 93 12.22 -11.44 -3.27
N LEU A 94 12.09 -10.59 -2.24
CA LEU A 94 12.18 -11.04 -0.84
C LEU A 94 11.18 -12.17 -0.53
N LEU A 95 9.92 -12.03 -0.94
CA LEU A 95 8.90 -13.05 -0.68
C LEU A 95 9.13 -14.32 -1.49
N ASN A 96 9.65 -14.20 -2.72
CA ASN A 96 10.03 -15.33 -3.55
C ASN A 96 11.12 -16.21 -2.89
N GLU A 97 12.06 -15.62 -2.12
CA GLU A 97 13.06 -16.38 -1.33
C GLU A 97 12.40 -17.32 -0.31
N TYR A 98 11.21 -16.98 0.15
CA TYR A 98 10.41 -17.81 1.07
C TYR A 98 9.32 -18.62 0.37
N HIS A 99 9.33 -18.69 -0.97
CA HIS A 99 8.28 -19.35 -1.78
C HIS A 99 6.87 -18.82 -1.46
N GLN A 100 6.75 -17.51 -1.26
CA GLN A 100 5.49 -16.85 -0.98
C GLN A 100 5.15 -15.81 -2.04
N GLU A 101 3.85 -15.71 -2.31
CA GLU A 101 3.30 -14.84 -3.34
C GLU A 101 2.77 -13.53 -2.77
N ILE A 102 2.83 -12.48 -3.58
CA ILE A 102 2.26 -11.17 -3.28
C ILE A 102 1.37 -10.69 -4.42
N LEU A 103 0.20 -10.16 -4.08
CA LEU A 103 -0.68 -9.45 -4.99
C LEU A 103 -0.49 -7.94 -4.81
N PHE A 104 -0.07 -7.26 -5.87
CA PHE A 104 -0.04 -5.80 -5.91
C PHE A 104 -1.41 -5.28 -6.35
N VAL A 105 -2.00 -4.41 -5.54
CA VAL A 105 -3.31 -3.80 -5.79
C VAL A 105 -3.15 -2.31 -5.95
N GLU A 106 -3.35 -1.80 -7.16
CA GLU A 106 -3.37 -0.38 -7.44
C GLU A 106 -4.78 0.19 -7.31
N LEU A 107 -4.91 1.21 -6.48
CA LEU A 107 -6.15 1.97 -6.34
C LEU A 107 -6.10 3.23 -7.19
N GLU A 108 -7.06 3.36 -8.10
CA GLU A 108 -7.30 4.56 -8.87
C GLU A 108 -8.51 5.30 -8.28
N THR A 109 -8.27 6.47 -7.71
CA THR A 109 -9.31 7.30 -7.06
C THR A 109 -9.25 8.70 -7.63
N SER A 110 -10.38 9.26 -8.01
CA SER A 110 -10.41 10.64 -8.51
C SER A 110 -9.88 11.63 -7.47
N LEU A 111 -9.28 12.73 -7.94
CA LEU A 111 -8.75 13.77 -7.06
C LEU A 111 -9.85 14.35 -6.16
N GLU A 112 -11.04 14.60 -6.71
CA GLU A 112 -12.20 15.10 -5.97
C GLU A 112 -12.56 14.18 -4.80
N GLU A 113 -12.66 12.88 -5.06
CA GLU A 113 -12.99 11.90 -4.00
C GLU A 113 -11.86 11.78 -2.98
N ARG A 114 -10.59 11.90 -3.38
CA ARG A 114 -9.46 11.93 -2.44
C ARG A 114 -9.50 13.14 -1.52
N LEU A 115 -9.85 14.33 -2.03
CA LEU A 115 -10.04 15.53 -1.23
C LEU A 115 -11.21 15.38 -0.25
N ARG A 116 -12.33 14.78 -0.69
CA ARG A 116 -13.47 14.47 0.17
C ARG A 116 -13.07 13.48 1.28
N ARG A 117 -12.36 12.40 0.94
CA ARG A 117 -11.89 11.38 1.91
C ARG A 117 -10.83 11.94 2.87
N ASN A 118 -10.09 12.96 2.47
CA ASN A 118 -9.08 13.59 3.34
C ASN A 118 -9.66 14.15 4.63
N ARG A 119 -10.94 14.53 4.62
CA ARG A 119 -11.65 15.13 5.76
C ARG A 119 -12.39 14.11 6.64
N THR A 120 -12.27 12.80 6.38
CA THR A 120 -12.99 11.77 7.14
C THR A 120 -12.38 11.53 8.52
N GLU A 121 -13.21 11.24 9.51
CA GLU A 121 -12.80 10.95 10.90
C GLU A 121 -11.83 9.78 10.99
N ASN A 122 -12.04 8.72 10.21
CA ASN A 122 -11.13 7.55 10.19
C ASN A 122 -9.70 7.95 9.82
N ARG A 123 -9.54 8.84 8.82
CA ARG A 123 -8.21 9.35 8.44
C ARG A 123 -7.56 10.16 9.56
N LEU A 124 -8.32 11.03 10.22
CA LEU A 124 -7.80 11.91 11.27
C LEU A 124 -7.42 11.13 12.54
N LYS A 125 -8.12 10.03 12.82
CA LYS A 125 -7.81 9.15 13.95
C LYS A 125 -6.45 8.47 13.79
N TYR A 126 -6.15 7.95 12.60
CA TYR A 126 -4.94 7.16 12.36
C TYR A 126 -3.76 7.93 11.76
N LYS A 127 -3.95 9.20 11.41
CA LYS A 127 -2.91 10.07 10.84
C LYS A 127 -2.88 11.44 11.54
N PRO A 128 -2.39 11.52 12.78
CA PRO A 128 -2.36 12.77 13.55
C PRO A 128 -1.66 13.92 12.83
N LEU A 129 -0.60 13.64 12.06
CA LEU A 129 0.13 14.64 11.27
C LEU A 129 -0.70 15.25 10.13
N LYS A 130 -1.84 14.63 9.76
CA LYS A 130 -2.74 15.11 8.71
C LYS A 130 -3.95 15.88 9.24
N ARG A 131 -3.94 16.27 10.54
CA ARG A 131 -5.02 17.07 11.17
C ARG A 131 -5.05 18.52 10.68
N ASN A 132 -3.92 19.03 10.19
CA ASN A 132 -3.93 20.31 9.49
C ASN A 132 -4.45 20.11 8.07
N PHE A 133 -5.73 20.40 7.84
CA PHE A 133 -6.40 20.17 6.55
C PHE A 133 -5.76 20.95 5.41
N GLU A 134 -5.38 22.20 5.61
CA GLU A 134 -4.79 23.04 4.57
C GLU A 134 -3.46 22.46 4.08
N VAL A 135 -2.62 22.02 5.01
CA VAL A 135 -1.35 21.35 4.67
C VAL A 135 -1.62 20.03 3.97
N SER A 136 -2.53 19.20 4.50
CA SER A 136 -2.83 17.89 3.94
C SER A 136 -3.47 17.97 2.55
N GLU A 137 -4.34 18.95 2.28
CA GLU A 137 -4.91 19.18 0.95
C GLU A 137 -3.87 19.69 -0.04
N ARG A 138 -3.00 20.60 0.38
CA ARG A 138 -1.90 21.09 -0.44
C ARG A 138 -0.98 19.94 -0.86
N GLU A 139 -0.60 19.07 0.06
CA GLU A 139 0.20 17.88 -0.26
C GLU A 139 -0.49 16.97 -1.29
N ILE A 140 -1.81 16.75 -1.19
CA ILE A 140 -2.56 15.95 -2.15
C ILE A 140 -2.51 16.59 -3.53
N LEU A 141 -2.71 17.91 -3.61
CA LEU A 141 -2.73 18.65 -4.87
C LEU A 141 -1.33 18.75 -5.50
N GLU A 142 -0.29 18.92 -4.70
CA GLU A 142 1.10 18.95 -5.17
C GLU A 142 1.52 17.58 -5.69
N THR A 143 1.33 16.52 -4.91
CA THR A 143 1.66 15.16 -5.31
C THR A 143 0.90 14.73 -6.58
N ASP A 144 -0.35 15.19 -6.76
CA ASP A 144 -1.13 14.90 -7.96
C ASP A 144 -0.56 15.57 -9.24
N LYS A 145 0.18 16.67 -9.08
CA LYS A 145 0.81 17.39 -10.18
C LYS A 145 2.20 16.89 -10.53
N THR A 146 2.94 16.43 -9.52
CA THR A 146 4.36 16.08 -9.66
C THR A 146 4.59 14.61 -9.95
N ASP A 147 3.72 13.73 -9.45
CA ASP A 147 3.92 12.29 -9.45
C ASP A 147 2.92 11.59 -10.38
N GLN A 148 3.37 10.55 -11.05
CA GLN A 148 2.50 9.64 -11.75
C GLN A 148 1.92 8.62 -10.77
N LEU A 149 0.81 8.99 -10.10
CA LEU A 149 0.19 8.20 -9.03
C LEU A 149 -0.60 6.98 -9.51
N ASN A 150 -0.83 6.88 -10.83
CA ASN A 150 -1.48 5.72 -11.45
C ASN A 150 -0.67 5.21 -12.63
N SER A 151 -0.57 3.90 -12.74
CA SER A 151 0.12 3.25 -13.84
C SER A 151 -0.69 3.34 -15.14
N GLN A 152 -0.01 3.49 -16.26
CA GLN A 152 -0.65 3.35 -17.59
C GLN A 152 -0.87 1.88 -17.95
N LYS A 153 -0.01 0.99 -17.46
CA LYS A 153 -0.06 -0.46 -17.64
C LYS A 153 0.55 -1.13 -16.42
N GLN A 154 0.31 -2.42 -16.25
CA GLN A 154 0.96 -3.21 -15.21
C GLN A 154 2.48 -3.01 -15.24
N PRO A 155 3.12 -2.66 -14.12
CA PRO A 155 4.57 -2.55 -14.04
C PRO A 155 5.26 -3.87 -14.43
N SER A 156 6.30 -3.75 -15.23
CA SER A 156 7.06 -4.91 -15.70
C SER A 156 7.72 -5.65 -14.53
N GLY A 157 7.68 -6.97 -14.56
CA GLY A 157 8.32 -7.83 -13.56
C GLY A 157 7.49 -8.12 -12.31
N LEU A 158 6.30 -7.53 -12.15
CA LEU A 158 5.38 -7.91 -11.09
C LEU A 158 4.49 -9.08 -11.55
N HIS A 159 4.42 -10.16 -10.76
CA HIS A 159 3.72 -11.40 -11.14
C HIS A 159 2.20 -11.26 -11.05
N HIS A 160 1.70 -10.76 -9.92
CA HIS A 160 0.27 -10.60 -9.69
C HIS A 160 -0.07 -9.14 -9.45
N TYR A 161 -0.93 -8.62 -10.28
CA TYR A 161 -1.34 -7.22 -10.27
C TYR A 161 -2.84 -7.07 -10.49
N LEU A 162 -3.45 -6.16 -9.76
CA LEU A 162 -4.86 -5.81 -9.87
C LEU A 162 -5.02 -4.30 -9.77
N LYS A 163 -5.58 -3.67 -10.79
CA LYS A 163 -5.94 -2.26 -10.76
C LYS A 163 -7.44 -2.11 -10.55
N ILE A 164 -7.84 -1.29 -9.57
CA ILE A 164 -9.23 -1.05 -9.20
C ILE A 164 -9.49 0.44 -9.19
N ASN A 165 -10.44 0.91 -9.99
CA ASN A 165 -11.01 2.24 -9.81
C ASN A 165 -12.01 2.18 -8.64
N ASN A 166 -11.60 2.76 -7.52
CA ASN A 166 -12.37 2.73 -6.28
C ASN A 166 -13.03 4.07 -5.93
N THR A 167 -13.17 4.98 -6.91
CA THR A 167 -13.79 6.29 -6.71
C THR A 167 -15.18 6.16 -6.09
N ASN A 168 -16.01 5.27 -6.63
CA ASN A 168 -17.40 5.08 -6.22
C ASN A 168 -17.65 3.77 -5.45
N LEU A 169 -16.59 3.12 -4.95
CA LEU A 169 -16.69 1.87 -4.22
C LEU A 169 -16.44 2.07 -2.73
N SER A 170 -17.16 1.32 -1.91
CA SER A 170 -16.87 1.20 -0.48
C SER A 170 -15.58 0.40 -0.24
N ALA A 171 -14.99 0.57 0.93
CA ALA A 171 -13.81 -0.19 1.30
C ALA A 171 -14.09 -1.71 1.37
N GLU A 172 -15.29 -2.10 1.78
CA GLU A 172 -15.75 -3.48 1.85
C GLU A 172 -15.87 -4.12 0.47
N GLU A 173 -16.44 -3.41 -0.52
CA GLU A 173 -16.54 -3.89 -1.90
C GLU A 173 -15.17 -4.11 -2.52
N VAL A 174 -14.25 -3.16 -2.31
CA VAL A 174 -12.87 -3.29 -2.80
C VAL A 174 -12.15 -4.46 -2.11
N ALA A 175 -12.27 -4.60 -0.79
CA ALA A 175 -11.65 -5.70 -0.05
C ALA A 175 -12.16 -7.08 -0.53
N LYS A 176 -13.44 -7.21 -0.86
CA LYS A 176 -14.02 -8.44 -1.45
C LYS A 176 -13.42 -8.73 -2.83
N GLN A 177 -13.29 -7.75 -3.71
CA GLN A 177 -12.66 -7.92 -5.02
C GLN A 177 -11.20 -8.40 -4.89
N ILE A 178 -10.45 -7.82 -3.95
CA ILE A 178 -9.08 -8.24 -3.65
C ILE A 178 -9.06 -9.70 -3.18
N GLN A 179 -9.92 -10.07 -2.22
CA GLN A 179 -10.00 -11.44 -1.72
C GLN A 179 -10.36 -12.45 -2.81
N GLU A 180 -11.27 -12.11 -3.70
CA GLU A 180 -11.64 -12.97 -4.85
C GLU A 180 -10.45 -13.18 -5.79
N LYS A 181 -9.68 -12.12 -6.06
CA LYS A 181 -8.47 -12.24 -6.87
C LYS A 181 -7.41 -13.11 -6.20
N MET A 182 -7.20 -12.97 -4.88
CA MET A 182 -6.29 -13.84 -4.10
C MET A 182 -6.68 -15.32 -4.24
N LYS A 183 -7.97 -15.65 -4.03
CA LYS A 183 -8.49 -17.02 -4.18
C LYS A 183 -8.29 -17.57 -5.58
N THR A 184 -8.40 -16.74 -6.61
CA THR A 184 -8.20 -17.16 -8.00
C THR A 184 -6.74 -17.53 -8.27
N ILE A 185 -5.79 -16.75 -7.72
CA ILE A 185 -4.36 -17.01 -7.84
C ILE A 185 -3.99 -18.32 -7.12
N GLU A 186 -4.45 -18.47 -5.87
CA GLU A 186 -4.17 -19.66 -5.05
C GLU A 186 -4.70 -20.94 -5.69
N LYS A 187 -5.89 -20.92 -6.30
CA LYS A 187 -6.45 -22.08 -7.03
C LYS A 187 -5.66 -22.43 -8.29
N GLY A 188 -5.12 -21.43 -9.00
CA GLY A 188 -4.29 -21.66 -10.19
C GLY A 188 -2.99 -22.41 -9.89
N GLN A 189 -2.49 -22.33 -8.66
CA GLN A 189 -1.26 -23.01 -8.22
C GLN A 189 -1.49 -24.45 -7.77
N THR A 190 -2.71 -24.81 -7.40
CA THR A 190 -3.03 -26.18 -6.91
C THR A 190 -3.19 -27.21 -8.06
N HIS A 191 -3.11 -26.77 -9.32
CA HIS A 191 -3.30 -27.59 -10.51
C HIS A 191 -2.04 -27.75 -11.38
N VAL A 192 -0.87 -27.44 -10.82
CA VAL A 192 0.45 -27.65 -11.49
C VAL A 192 1.28 -28.74 -10.71
#